data_8bc57931866a1cb883f581b29d74b64f
#
_entry.id   8bc57931866a1cb883f581b29d74b64f
#
_cell.length_a   1.000
_cell.length_b   1.000
_cell.length_c   1.000
_cell.angle_alpha   90.00
_cell.angle_beta   90.00
_cell.angle_gamma   90.00
#
_symmetry.space_group_name_H-M   'P 1'
#
loop_
_entity.id
_entity.type
_entity.pdbx_description
1 polymer ?
#
loop_
_entity_poly.entity_id
_entity_poly.type
_entity_poly.pdbx_seq_one_letter_code
_entity_poly.pdbx_strand_id
1 'polypeptide(L)'
;MTDVTKPGVKPARPYFSSGPCAKPPGWEASKLATESLGRSHRAKIGKARLGLAIDLMREVLGVPDTHRIGIVPGSDTGAFEMAMWT
;
A
#
# COMPACT_ATOMS: atom_id res chain seq x y z
N MET A 1 -4.41 1.87 -14.63
CA MET A 1 -5.19 2.26 -13.44
C MET A 1 -6.19 3.34 -13.81
N THR A 2 -7.35 3.30 -13.22
CA THR A 2 -8.37 4.31 -13.47
C THR A 2 -8.04 5.62 -12.77
N ASP A 3 -8.56 6.72 -13.30
CA ASP A 3 -8.42 8.01 -12.66
C ASP A 3 -9.07 7.99 -11.28
N VAL A 4 -8.38 8.60 -10.32
CA VAL A 4 -8.88 8.74 -8.96
C VAL A 4 -9.51 10.12 -8.82
N THR A 5 -10.79 10.17 -8.56
CA THR A 5 -11.50 11.41 -8.36
C THR A 5 -11.86 11.59 -6.88
N LYS A 6 -11.95 12.84 -6.46
CA LYS A 6 -12.37 13.15 -5.09
C LYS A 6 -13.80 12.68 -4.88
N PRO A 7 -14.09 11.90 -3.83
CA PRO A 7 -15.47 11.51 -3.53
C PRO A 7 -16.36 12.72 -3.30
N GLY A 8 -17.62 12.64 -3.76
CA GLY A 8 -18.60 13.70 -3.55
C GLY A 8 -19.25 13.70 -2.18
N VAL A 9 -19.08 12.61 -1.43
CA VAL A 9 -19.70 12.43 -0.12
C VAL A 9 -18.64 12.19 0.92
N LYS A 10 -18.76 12.86 2.07
CA LYS A 10 -17.86 12.64 3.21
C LYS A 10 -18.15 11.28 3.85
N PRO A 11 -17.12 10.60 4.39
CA PRO A 11 -17.36 9.36 5.12
C PRO A 11 -18.22 9.61 6.36
N ALA A 12 -19.07 8.63 6.70
CA ALA A 12 -19.93 8.73 7.87
C ALA A 12 -19.12 8.81 9.19
N ARG A 13 -17.93 8.19 9.19
CA ARG A 13 -17.04 8.18 10.35
C ARG A 13 -15.63 8.56 9.90
N PRO A 14 -15.29 9.86 9.92
CA PRO A 14 -14.00 10.34 9.41
C PRO A 14 -12.86 10.23 10.43
N TYR A 15 -12.81 9.16 11.18
CA TYR A 15 -11.80 8.96 12.23
C TYR A 15 -10.66 8.10 11.67
N PHE A 16 -9.69 8.75 11.06
CA PHE A 16 -8.56 8.10 10.38
C PHE A 16 -7.26 8.26 11.17
N SER A 17 -7.33 8.17 12.48
CA SER A 17 -6.13 8.18 13.30
C SER A 17 -5.46 6.82 13.31
N SER A 18 -4.25 6.74 13.87
CA SER A 18 -3.55 5.47 14.02
C SER A 18 -4.34 4.50 14.90
N GLY A 19 -4.19 3.21 14.63
CA GLY A 19 -4.91 2.14 15.31
C GLY A 19 -6.08 1.63 14.50
N PRO A 20 -6.99 0.86 15.11
CA PRO A 20 -8.12 0.30 14.40
C PRO A 20 -9.01 1.39 13.80
N CYS A 21 -9.24 1.30 12.51
CA CYS A 21 -10.08 2.24 11.77
C CYS A 21 -11.27 1.50 11.17
N ALA A 22 -12.38 2.23 10.96
CA ALA A 22 -13.51 1.67 10.25
C ALA A 22 -13.10 1.40 8.79
N LYS A 23 -13.56 0.28 8.25
CA LYS A 23 -13.34 -0.02 6.84
C LYS A 23 -14.25 0.84 5.96
N PRO A 24 -13.86 1.08 4.70
CA PRO A 24 -14.72 1.84 3.79
C PRO A 24 -16.04 1.10 3.52
N PRO A 25 -17.09 1.83 3.13
CA PRO A 25 -18.37 1.18 2.79
C PRO A 25 -18.20 0.13 1.72
N GLY A 26 -18.88 -1.02 1.91
CA GLY A 26 -18.81 -2.12 0.95
C GLY A 26 -17.57 -3.00 1.07
N TRP A 27 -16.71 -2.75 2.04
CA TRP A 27 -15.54 -3.60 2.26
C TRP A 27 -15.96 -4.96 2.85
N GLU A 28 -15.41 -6.03 2.29
CA GLU A 28 -15.62 -7.39 2.77
C GLU A 28 -14.29 -8.14 2.79
N ALA A 29 -14.07 -8.95 3.81
CA ALA A 29 -12.85 -9.75 3.92
C ALA A 29 -12.67 -10.71 2.75
N SER A 30 -13.77 -11.19 2.16
CA SER A 30 -13.74 -12.07 1.00
C SER A 30 -13.12 -11.44 -0.25
N LYS A 31 -13.00 -10.11 -0.28
CA LYS A 31 -12.36 -9.39 -1.40
C LYS A 31 -10.83 -9.40 -1.32
N LEU A 32 -10.27 -9.83 -0.20
CA LEU A 32 -8.81 -9.91 -0.06
C LEU A 32 -8.27 -11.06 -0.90
N ALA A 33 -7.16 -10.80 -1.58
CA ALA A 33 -6.45 -11.84 -2.30
C ALA A 33 -5.80 -12.81 -1.31
N THR A 34 -6.03 -14.11 -1.49
CA THR A 34 -5.54 -15.13 -0.57
C THR A 34 -4.49 -16.06 -1.18
N GLU A 35 -4.19 -15.91 -2.47
CA GLU A 35 -3.29 -16.82 -3.19
C GLU A 35 -1.85 -16.80 -2.67
N SER A 36 -1.44 -15.75 -1.96
CA SER A 36 -0.11 -15.68 -1.36
C SER A 36 -0.07 -16.11 0.10
N LEU A 37 -1.19 -16.47 0.69
CA LEU A 37 -1.21 -16.94 2.09
C LEU A 37 -0.39 -18.22 2.24
N GLY A 38 0.43 -18.27 3.28
CA GLY A 38 1.30 -19.41 3.54
C GLY A 38 2.49 -19.52 2.60
N ARG A 39 2.70 -18.52 1.75
CA ARG A 39 3.83 -18.49 0.81
C ARG A 39 4.89 -17.49 1.28
N SER A 40 6.14 -17.82 1.03
CA SER A 40 7.25 -16.93 1.32
C SER A 40 7.21 -15.67 0.43
N HIS A 41 7.69 -14.54 0.98
CA HIS A 41 7.92 -13.34 0.17
C HIS A 41 8.95 -13.58 -0.95
N ARG A 42 9.76 -14.64 -0.85
CA ARG A 42 10.72 -15.04 -1.88
C ARG A 42 10.11 -15.95 -2.93
N ALA A 43 8.90 -16.47 -2.71
CA ALA A 43 8.19 -17.25 -3.72
C ALA A 43 7.85 -16.36 -4.91
N LYS A 44 7.67 -17.00 -6.08
CA LYS A 44 7.36 -16.27 -7.31
C LYS A 44 6.12 -15.38 -7.14
N ILE A 45 5.08 -15.89 -6.50
CA ILE A 45 3.86 -15.10 -6.26
C ILE A 45 4.10 -13.96 -5.29
N GLY A 46 4.91 -14.17 -4.24
CA GLY A 46 5.27 -13.12 -3.29
C GLY A 46 6.02 -11.98 -3.96
N LYS A 47 7.03 -12.32 -4.76
CA LYS A 47 7.78 -11.32 -5.53
C LYS A 47 6.89 -10.55 -6.50
N ALA A 48 5.99 -11.24 -7.19
CA ALA A 48 5.07 -10.61 -8.11
C ALA A 48 4.15 -9.61 -7.41
N ARG A 49 3.64 -9.96 -6.24
CA ARG A 49 2.78 -9.08 -5.45
C ARG A 49 3.53 -7.86 -4.90
N LEU A 50 4.76 -8.03 -4.45
CA LEU A 50 5.58 -6.91 -4.01
C LEU A 50 5.94 -5.99 -5.17
N GLY A 51 6.27 -6.56 -6.31
CA GLY A 51 6.50 -5.77 -7.53
C GLY A 51 5.27 -4.98 -7.96
N LEU A 52 4.09 -5.61 -7.89
CA LEU A 52 2.84 -4.94 -8.19
C LEU A 52 2.59 -3.76 -7.24
N ALA A 53 2.88 -3.92 -5.94
CA ALA A 53 2.73 -2.84 -4.97
C ALA A 53 3.61 -1.65 -5.33
N ILE A 54 4.84 -1.89 -5.72
CA ILE A 54 5.78 -0.83 -6.15
C ILE A 54 5.26 -0.15 -7.41
N ASP A 55 4.81 -0.91 -8.40
CA ASP A 55 4.30 -0.36 -9.66
C ASP A 55 3.07 0.51 -9.42
N LEU A 56 2.16 0.05 -8.56
CA LEU A 56 0.96 0.80 -8.21
C LEU A 56 1.28 2.08 -7.44
N MET A 57 2.25 2.04 -6.52
CA MET A 57 2.68 3.25 -5.82
C MET A 57 3.24 4.27 -6.80
N ARG A 58 4.04 3.83 -7.76
CA ARG A 58 4.60 4.72 -8.78
C ARG A 58 3.51 5.37 -9.61
N GLU A 59 2.53 4.58 -10.02
CA GLU A 59 1.42 5.06 -10.84
C GLU A 59 0.51 6.02 -10.06
N VAL A 60 0.07 5.61 -8.88
CA VAL A 60 -0.89 6.40 -8.08
C VAL A 60 -0.29 7.71 -7.60
N LEU A 61 0.96 7.70 -7.18
CA LEU A 61 1.63 8.88 -6.65
C LEU A 61 2.33 9.71 -7.73
N GLY A 62 2.34 9.24 -8.98
CA GLY A 62 3.02 9.93 -10.06
C GLY A 62 4.53 10.03 -9.86
N VAL A 63 5.14 8.99 -9.29
CA VAL A 63 6.58 8.99 -9.02
C VAL A 63 7.35 8.84 -10.33
N PRO A 64 8.28 9.77 -10.65
CA PRO A 64 9.08 9.66 -11.87
C PRO A 64 9.99 8.44 -11.88
N ASP A 65 10.33 7.96 -13.07
CA ASP A 65 11.23 6.81 -13.22
C ASP A 65 12.63 7.04 -12.66
N THR A 66 13.01 8.31 -12.50
CA THR A 66 14.29 8.68 -11.88
C THR A 66 14.34 8.44 -10.38
N HIS A 67 13.20 8.20 -9.76
CA HIS A 67 13.09 7.98 -8.31
C HIS A 67 12.89 6.50 -8.02
N ARG A 68 13.62 5.99 -7.05
CA ARG A 68 13.47 4.61 -6.60
C ARG A 68 12.40 4.51 -5.53
N ILE A 69 11.67 3.41 -5.55
CA ILE A 69 10.70 3.07 -4.52
C ILE A 69 11.19 1.79 -3.85
N GLY A 70 11.29 1.81 -2.53
CA GLY A 70 11.72 0.64 -1.77
C GLY A 70 10.73 0.29 -0.69
N ILE A 71 10.57 -1.00 -0.44
CA ILE A 71 9.81 -1.51 0.70
C ILE A 71 10.84 -1.96 1.74
N VAL A 72 10.81 -1.33 2.90
CA VAL A 72 11.76 -1.64 3.97
C VAL A 72 11.03 -2.19 5.18
N PRO A 73 11.63 -3.17 5.88
CA PRO A 73 11.02 -3.69 7.09
C PRO A 73 11.15 -2.71 8.25
N GLY A 74 10.22 -2.78 9.18
CA GLY A 74 10.24 -1.96 10.38
C GLY A 74 9.10 -0.96 10.41
N SER A 75 9.34 0.16 11.09
CA SER A 75 8.36 1.23 11.24
C SER A 75 8.63 2.38 10.27
N ASP A 76 7.67 3.31 10.20
CA ASP A 76 7.85 4.54 9.43
C ASP A 76 9.07 5.32 9.91
N THR A 77 9.31 5.33 11.21
CA THR A 77 10.49 5.97 11.79
C THR A 77 11.78 5.33 11.29
N GLY A 78 11.82 4.00 11.22
CA GLY A 78 12.98 3.29 10.70
C GLY A 78 13.24 3.59 9.23
N ALA A 79 12.19 3.66 8.41
CA ALA A 79 12.31 4.01 7.01
C ALA A 79 12.82 5.44 6.84
N PHE A 80 12.31 6.38 7.63
CA PHE A 80 12.74 7.77 7.62
C PHE A 80 14.22 7.89 8.01
N GLU A 81 14.65 7.20 9.06
CA GLU A 81 16.06 7.21 9.47
C GLU A 81 16.97 6.63 8.37
N MET A 82 16.55 5.55 7.74
CA MET A 82 17.32 4.97 6.62
C MET A 82 17.52 6.00 5.51
N ALA A 83 16.49 6.73 5.16
CA ALA A 83 16.58 7.78 4.14
C ALA A 83 17.52 8.91 4.56
N MET A 84 17.52 9.28 5.83
CA MET A 84 18.40 10.33 6.35
C MET A 84 19.88 9.97 6.31
N TRP A 85 20.20 8.69 6.46
CA TRP A 85 21.58 8.23 6.57
C TRP A 85 22.19 7.73 5.24
N THR A 86 21.48 7.86 4.16
CA THR A 86 21.98 7.46 2.82
C THR A 86 22.56 8.61 2.01
#